data_c94424e60caa50f7cf4a9f0afca19b2d
#
_entry.id   c94424e60caa50f7cf4a9f0afca19b2d
#
_cell.length_a   1.000
_cell.length_b   1.000
_cell.length_c   1.000
_cell.angle_alpha   90.00
_cell.angle_beta   90.00
_cell.angle_gamma   90.00
#
_symmetry.space_group_name_H-M   'P 1'
#
loop_
_entity.id
_entity.type
_entity.pdbx_description
1 polymer ?
#
loop_
_entity_poly.entity_id
_entity_poly.type
_entity_poly.pdbx_seq_one_letter_code
_entity_poly.pdbx_strand_id
1 'polypeptide(L)'
;MRTAPDIIRRYFALAGQPDKDAYFALFADDAVVEDEGKTHRGIEEIRAWRRETPLVSYEITDVEDSPAGTVVTATISGDFPGSPFAGLRFRFADYDNARIRRLRIAP
;
A
#
# COMPACT_ATOMS: atom_id res chain seq x y z
N MET A 1 -16.39 -13.58 5.72
CA MET A 1 -15.54 -12.62 5.02
C MET A 1 -14.35 -12.26 5.90
N ARG A 2 -13.16 -12.30 5.34
CA ARG A 2 -11.95 -11.99 6.09
C ARG A 2 -11.73 -10.47 6.12
N THR A 3 -11.40 -9.94 7.30
CA THR A 3 -11.16 -8.52 7.49
C THR A 3 -9.66 -8.26 7.65
N ALA A 4 -9.16 -7.24 6.97
CA ALA A 4 -7.75 -6.86 7.07
C ALA A 4 -7.45 -6.29 8.48
N PRO A 5 -6.22 -6.44 8.98
CA PRO A 5 -5.79 -5.77 10.21
C PRO A 5 -5.99 -4.25 10.15
N ASP A 6 -6.16 -3.63 11.31
CA ASP A 6 -6.49 -2.20 11.40
C ASP A 6 -5.49 -1.30 10.67
N ILE A 7 -4.20 -1.56 10.79
CA ILE A 7 -3.19 -0.72 10.13
C ILE A 7 -3.31 -0.81 8.61
N ILE A 8 -3.64 -1.98 8.09
CA ILE A 8 -3.80 -2.17 6.64
C ILE A 8 -5.07 -1.47 6.16
N ARG A 9 -6.17 -1.55 6.92
CA ARG A 9 -7.38 -0.79 6.58
C ARG A 9 -7.11 0.70 6.56
N ARG A 10 -6.33 1.22 7.52
CA ARG A 10 -5.93 2.64 7.54
C ARG A 10 -5.06 2.98 6.32
N TYR A 11 -4.19 2.07 5.92
CA TYR A 11 -3.37 2.26 4.72
C TYR A 11 -4.25 2.61 3.52
N PHE A 12 -5.25 1.77 3.23
CA PHE A 12 -6.10 1.98 2.06
C PHE A 12 -7.01 3.20 2.21
N ALA A 13 -7.49 3.47 3.42
CA ALA A 13 -8.30 4.66 3.65
C ALA A 13 -7.51 5.95 3.42
N LEU A 14 -6.24 5.97 3.77
CA LEU A 14 -5.40 7.17 3.65
C LEU A 14 -4.70 7.28 2.29
N ALA A 15 -4.44 6.14 1.63
CA ALA A 15 -3.73 6.13 0.35
C ALA A 15 -4.49 6.89 -0.74
N GLY A 16 -5.83 6.91 -0.68
CA GLY A 16 -6.67 7.63 -1.64
C GLY A 16 -6.92 9.09 -1.31
N GLN A 17 -6.35 9.62 -0.22
CA GLN A 17 -6.56 11.01 0.19
C GLN A 17 -5.47 11.92 -0.38
N PRO A 18 -5.81 13.18 -0.72
CA PRO A 18 -4.80 14.15 -1.20
C PRO A 18 -3.75 14.47 -0.15
N ASP A 19 -4.15 14.60 1.13
CA ASP A 19 -3.22 14.82 2.23
C ASP A 19 -2.60 13.50 2.64
N LYS A 20 -1.28 13.42 2.57
CA LYS A 20 -0.54 12.19 2.83
C LYS A 20 0.17 12.15 4.18
N ASP A 21 0.04 13.15 5.02
CA ASP A 21 0.75 13.19 6.31
C ASP A 21 0.41 11.97 7.17
N ALA A 22 -0.87 11.67 7.33
CA ALA A 22 -1.28 10.50 8.10
C ALA A 22 -0.89 9.19 7.42
N TYR A 23 -0.88 9.17 6.08
CA TYR A 23 -0.43 8.01 5.32
C TYR A 23 1.05 7.71 5.60
N PHE A 24 1.90 8.73 5.53
CA PHE A 24 3.35 8.54 5.77
C PHE A 24 3.61 8.15 7.22
N ALA A 25 2.79 8.58 8.16
CA ALA A 25 2.92 8.21 9.57
C ALA A 25 2.69 6.72 9.83
N LEU A 26 2.10 5.99 8.87
CA LEU A 26 1.93 4.54 8.98
C LEU A 26 3.23 3.77 8.75
N PHE A 27 4.26 4.40 8.17
CA PHE A 27 5.49 3.72 7.82
C PHE A 27 6.55 3.95 8.88
N ALA A 28 7.37 2.91 9.13
CA ALA A 28 8.59 3.07 9.92
C ALA A 28 9.57 3.95 9.14
N ASP A 29 10.48 4.60 9.86
CA ASP A 29 11.46 5.50 9.23
C ASP A 29 12.34 4.78 8.22
N ASP A 30 12.61 3.50 8.45
CA ASP A 30 13.45 2.65 7.59
C ASP A 30 12.63 1.67 6.75
N ALA A 31 11.33 1.93 6.58
CA ALA A 31 10.47 1.05 5.80
C ALA A 31 10.94 0.91 4.36
N VAL A 32 10.61 -0.22 3.75
CA VAL A 32 10.95 -0.51 2.35
C VAL A 32 9.67 -0.77 1.58
N VAL A 33 9.49 -0.08 0.47
CA VAL A 33 8.35 -0.27 -0.44
C VAL A 33 8.91 -0.66 -1.81
N GLU A 34 8.38 -1.73 -2.38
CA GLU A 34 8.65 -2.11 -3.77
C GLU A 34 7.39 -1.89 -4.59
N ASP A 35 7.51 -1.18 -5.71
CA ASP A 35 6.40 -0.92 -6.63
C ASP A 35 6.94 -0.86 -8.05
N GLU A 36 6.29 -1.59 -8.94
CA GLU A 36 6.67 -1.67 -10.36
C GLU A 36 8.14 -2.09 -10.54
N GLY A 37 8.62 -2.99 -9.67
CA GLY A 37 9.99 -3.47 -9.72
C GLY A 37 11.04 -2.50 -9.17
N LYS A 38 10.61 -1.34 -8.65
CA LYS A 38 11.51 -0.35 -8.05
C LYS A 38 11.42 -0.42 -6.54
N THR A 39 12.54 -0.26 -5.87
CA THR A 39 12.63 -0.30 -4.41
C THR A 39 12.83 1.11 -3.86
N HIS A 40 12.00 1.48 -2.89
CA HIS A 40 12.06 2.76 -2.18
C HIS A 40 12.40 2.48 -0.73
N ARG A 41 13.56 2.95 -0.28
CA ARG A 41 14.09 2.65 1.06
C ARG A 41 14.07 3.88 1.93
N GLY A 42 13.38 3.78 3.06
CA GLY A 42 13.28 4.86 4.03
C GLY A 42 12.18 5.86 3.67
N ILE A 43 11.79 6.64 4.68
CA ILE A 43 10.62 7.52 4.56
C ILE A 43 10.80 8.59 3.48
N GLU A 44 12.04 9.08 3.27
CA GLU A 44 12.27 10.12 2.26
C GLU A 44 12.03 9.58 0.85
N GLU A 45 12.49 8.36 0.56
CA GLU A 45 12.23 7.75 -0.75
C GLU A 45 10.76 7.39 -0.91
N ILE A 46 10.10 6.98 0.15
CA ILE A 46 8.68 6.67 0.13
C ILE A 46 7.87 7.93 -0.18
N ARG A 47 8.23 9.07 0.42
CA ARG A 47 7.59 10.35 0.11
C ARG A 47 7.78 10.75 -1.35
N ALA A 48 9.00 10.57 -1.89
CA ALA A 48 9.29 10.85 -3.29
C ALA A 48 8.47 9.95 -4.22
N TRP A 49 8.37 8.67 -3.89
CA TRP A 49 7.56 7.72 -4.64
C TRP A 49 6.10 8.14 -4.72
N ARG A 50 5.50 8.54 -3.59
CA ARG A 50 4.08 8.94 -3.59
C ARG A 50 3.83 10.25 -4.32
N ARG A 51 4.81 11.14 -4.39
CA ARG A 51 4.67 12.38 -5.17
C ARG A 51 4.56 12.12 -6.67
N GLU A 52 5.15 11.00 -7.14
CA GLU A 52 5.16 10.65 -8.56
C GLU A 52 4.03 9.69 -8.94
N THR A 53 3.28 9.15 -7.98
CA THR A 53 2.19 8.23 -8.27
C THR A 53 0.87 8.98 -8.36
N PRO A 54 -0.03 8.59 -9.28
CA PRO A 54 -1.34 9.23 -9.37
C PRO A 54 -2.20 8.92 -8.15
N LEU A 55 -3.10 9.84 -7.85
CA LEU A 55 -4.12 9.59 -6.83
C LEU A 55 -5.17 8.66 -7.42
N VAL A 56 -5.43 7.55 -6.75
CA VAL A 56 -6.35 6.52 -7.24
C VAL A 56 -7.32 6.08 -6.14
N SER A 57 -8.41 5.44 -6.57
CA SER A 57 -9.36 4.79 -5.66
C SER A 57 -9.02 3.31 -5.57
N TYR A 58 -9.26 2.73 -4.41
CA TYR A 58 -8.96 1.32 -4.13
C TYR A 58 -10.23 0.55 -3.79
N GLU A 59 -10.43 -0.59 -4.45
CA GLU A 59 -11.48 -1.53 -4.09
C GLU A 59 -10.83 -2.84 -3.68
N ILE A 60 -10.92 -3.20 -2.41
CA ILE A 60 -10.35 -4.44 -1.89
C ILE A 60 -11.24 -5.59 -2.31
N THR A 61 -10.66 -6.57 -3.02
CA THR A 61 -11.39 -7.74 -3.51
C THR A 61 -11.03 -9.02 -2.77
N ASP A 62 -9.87 -9.06 -2.10
CA ASP A 62 -9.46 -10.25 -1.33
C ASP A 62 -8.46 -9.86 -0.26
N VAL A 63 -8.48 -10.59 0.86
CA VAL A 63 -7.50 -10.44 1.95
C VAL A 63 -7.08 -11.84 2.36
N GLU A 64 -5.77 -12.09 2.39
CA GLU A 64 -5.22 -13.38 2.74
C GLU A 64 -4.11 -13.23 3.77
N ASP A 65 -4.29 -13.83 4.95
CA ASP A 65 -3.28 -13.84 6.01
C ASP A 65 -2.48 -15.12 5.98
N SER A 66 -1.17 -15.00 6.24
CA SER A 66 -0.28 -16.13 6.36
C SER A 66 0.83 -15.79 7.35
N PRO A 67 1.64 -16.80 7.78
CA PRO A 67 2.82 -16.51 8.61
C PRO A 67 3.82 -15.55 7.94
N ALA A 68 3.81 -15.45 6.61
CA ALA A 68 4.68 -14.55 5.85
C ALA A 68 4.13 -13.12 5.74
N GLY A 69 2.93 -12.85 6.26
CA GLY A 69 2.31 -11.54 6.24
C GLY A 69 0.92 -11.57 5.65
N THR A 70 0.42 -10.40 5.27
CA THR A 70 -0.93 -10.23 4.73
C THR A 70 -0.85 -9.77 3.28
N VAL A 71 -1.61 -10.42 2.40
CA VAL A 71 -1.73 -10.02 1.00
C VAL A 71 -3.14 -9.49 0.77
N VAL A 72 -3.23 -8.25 0.30
CA VAL A 72 -4.50 -7.63 -0.08
C VAL A 72 -4.52 -7.49 -1.60
N THR A 73 -5.54 -8.03 -2.23
CA THR A 73 -5.77 -7.84 -3.66
C THR A 73 -6.79 -6.73 -3.85
N ALA A 74 -6.47 -5.79 -4.72
CA ALA A 74 -7.34 -4.64 -4.94
C ALA A 74 -7.44 -4.29 -6.41
N THR A 75 -8.55 -3.66 -6.77
CA THR A 75 -8.72 -2.99 -8.06
C THR A 75 -8.45 -1.51 -7.85
N ILE A 76 -7.56 -0.94 -8.64
CA ILE A 76 -7.26 0.50 -8.58
C ILE A 76 -7.90 1.19 -9.77
N SER A 77 -8.45 2.38 -9.53
CA SER A 77 -9.12 3.18 -10.55
C SER A 77 -8.69 4.63 -10.41
N GLY A 78 -8.46 5.30 -11.53
CA GLY A 78 -8.08 6.69 -11.51
C GLY A 78 -7.72 7.19 -12.90
N ASP A 79 -7.08 8.34 -12.96
CA ASP A 79 -6.70 9.00 -14.21
C ASP A 79 -5.30 8.51 -14.63
N PHE A 80 -5.25 7.26 -15.09
CA PHE A 80 -4.01 6.65 -15.60
C PHE A 80 -4.34 5.68 -16.73
N PRO A 81 -3.38 5.42 -17.64
CA PRO A 81 -3.57 4.44 -18.72
C PRO A 81 -3.82 3.04 -18.13
N GLY A 82 -4.83 2.35 -18.66
CA GLY A 82 -5.18 1.00 -18.21
C GLY A 82 -6.13 0.95 -17.02
N SER A 83 -6.64 2.10 -16.56
CA SER A 83 -7.63 2.13 -15.47
C SER A 83 -8.99 1.61 -15.97
N PRO A 84 -9.72 0.82 -15.15
CA PRO A 84 -9.30 0.27 -13.86
C PRO A 84 -8.35 -0.92 -14.03
N PHE A 85 -7.47 -1.10 -13.05
CA PHE A 85 -6.53 -2.22 -13.04
C PHE A 85 -6.89 -3.18 -11.91
N ALA A 86 -7.30 -4.40 -12.26
CA ALA A 86 -7.69 -5.42 -11.30
C ALA A 86 -6.51 -6.34 -10.95
N GLY A 87 -6.57 -6.94 -9.77
CA GLY A 87 -5.62 -7.97 -9.38
C GLY A 87 -4.28 -7.47 -8.89
N LEU A 88 -4.19 -6.19 -8.50
CA LEU A 88 -2.98 -5.66 -7.90
C LEU A 88 -2.85 -6.16 -6.47
N ARG A 89 -1.71 -6.74 -6.15
CA ARG A 89 -1.47 -7.35 -4.83
C ARG A 89 -0.55 -6.48 -4.00
N PHE A 90 -1.00 -6.19 -2.78
CA PHE A 90 -0.27 -5.44 -1.78
C PHE A 90 0.18 -6.43 -0.70
N ARG A 91 1.47 -6.74 -0.67
CA ARG A 91 2.05 -7.72 0.26
C ARG A 91 2.69 -6.99 1.42
N PHE A 92 2.02 -7.03 2.57
CA PHE A 92 2.51 -6.42 3.81
C PHE A 92 3.29 -7.50 4.55
N ALA A 93 4.59 -7.59 4.29
CA ALA A 93 5.44 -8.67 4.78
C ALA A 93 5.93 -8.44 6.21
N ASP A 94 6.04 -7.17 6.63
CA ASP A 94 6.51 -6.83 7.99
C ASP A 94 5.76 -5.59 8.46
N TYR A 95 4.95 -5.76 9.50
CA TYR A 95 4.15 -4.67 10.07
C TYR A 95 3.63 -5.05 11.44
N ASP A 96 3.25 -4.03 12.23
CA ASP A 96 2.45 -4.19 13.44
C ASP A 96 1.34 -3.14 13.41
N ASN A 97 0.58 -2.98 14.49
CA ASN A 97 -0.52 -2.00 14.51
C ASN A 97 -0.06 -0.54 14.59
N ALA A 98 1.23 -0.30 14.71
CA ALA A 98 1.79 1.05 14.77
C ALA A 98 2.48 1.46 13.48
N ARG A 99 3.19 0.56 12.81
CA ARG A 99 4.04 0.88 11.65
C ARG A 99 4.09 -0.25 10.64
N ILE A 100 4.20 0.14 9.35
CA ILE A 100 4.49 -0.77 8.24
C ILE A 100 5.98 -0.67 7.95
N ARG A 101 6.67 -1.81 7.87
CA ARG A 101 8.10 -1.85 7.61
C ARG A 101 8.44 -2.37 6.23
N ARG A 102 7.58 -3.20 5.65
CA ARG A 102 7.84 -3.76 4.32
C ARG A 102 6.54 -3.96 3.56
N LEU A 103 6.49 -3.37 2.37
CA LEU A 103 5.34 -3.48 1.47
C LEU A 103 5.85 -3.73 0.06
N ARG A 104 5.26 -4.71 -0.61
CA ARG A 104 5.54 -4.98 -2.02
C ARG A 104 4.24 -4.93 -2.81
N ILE A 105 4.24 -4.16 -3.90
CA ILE A 105 3.07 -3.97 -4.76
C ILE A 105 3.40 -4.52 -6.13
N ALA A 106 2.61 -5.51 -6.58
CA ALA A 106 2.79 -6.15 -7.89
C ALA A 106 1.51 -6.86 -8.30
N PRO A 107 1.30 -7.06 -9.60
CA PRO A 107 0.18 -7.86 -10.10
C PRO A 107 0.20 -9.31 -9.61
#